data_bc764b30154633e52a87935db0be9701
#
_entry.id   bc764b30154633e52a87935db0be9701
#
_cell.length_a   1.000
_cell.length_b   1.000
_cell.length_c   1.000
_cell.angle_alpha   90.00
_cell.angle_beta   90.00
_cell.angle_gamma   90.00
#
_symmetry.space_group_name_H-M   'P 1'
#
loop_
_entity.id
_entity.type
_entity.pdbx_description
1 polymer ?
#
loop_
_entity_poly.entity_id
_entity_poly.type
_entity_poly.pdbx_seq_one_letter_code
_entity_poly.pdbx_strand_id
1 'polypeptide(L)'
;MYSFKIKVTKRDGSEEDFVPEKLIVSILKTGAPPEVARKITFVIIGKLLENNTEKISTKELMKETLILLKKEKEEWYNNWIIFDRAVKRRSSEKELS
;
A
#
# COMPACT_ATOMS: atom_id res chain seq x y z
N MET A 1 -17.07 6.19 -14.60
CA MET A 1 -15.90 5.95 -13.73
C MET A 1 -15.98 4.55 -13.14
N TYR A 2 -14.92 3.80 -13.23
CA TYR A 2 -14.88 2.45 -12.69
C TYR A 2 -14.82 2.48 -11.17
N SER A 3 -15.77 1.81 -10.53
CA SER A 3 -15.84 1.74 -9.06
C SER A 3 -15.36 0.36 -8.60
N PHE A 4 -14.28 0.32 -7.85
CA PHE A 4 -13.77 -0.93 -7.29
C PHE A 4 -14.50 -1.25 -6.00
N LYS A 5 -15.13 -2.42 -5.93
CA LYS A 5 -15.83 -2.88 -4.72
C LYS A 5 -14.91 -3.71 -3.84
N ILE A 6 -13.68 -3.26 -3.69
CA ILE A 6 -12.69 -3.94 -2.86
C ILE A 6 -12.57 -3.20 -1.54
N LYS A 7 -12.63 -3.94 -0.44
CA LYS A 7 -12.47 -3.40 0.91
C LYS A 7 -11.09 -3.71 1.45
N VAL A 8 -10.53 -2.77 2.19
CA VAL A 8 -9.27 -2.97 2.90
C VAL A 8 -9.57 -3.13 4.38
N THR A 9 -9.13 -4.26 4.94
CA THR A 9 -9.32 -4.55 6.37
C THR A 9 -8.12 -4.03 7.14
N LYS A 10 -8.38 -3.15 8.09
CA LYS A 10 -7.34 -2.57 8.96
C LYS A 10 -7.04 -3.49 10.13
N ARG A 11 -5.96 -3.19 10.83
CA ARG A 11 -5.49 -3.95 11.99
C ARG A 11 -6.54 -4.09 13.08
N ASP A 12 -7.35 -3.06 13.29
CA ASP A 12 -8.40 -3.05 14.32
C ASP A 12 -9.68 -3.78 13.89
N GLY A 13 -9.68 -4.38 12.69
CA GLY A 13 -10.82 -5.08 12.14
C GLY A 13 -11.78 -4.20 11.35
N SER A 14 -11.58 -2.88 11.35
CA SER A 14 -12.43 -1.99 10.56
C SER A 14 -12.13 -2.15 9.08
N GLU A 15 -13.13 -1.83 8.25
CA GLU A 15 -13.01 -1.90 6.80
C GLU A 15 -13.14 -0.52 6.20
N GLU A 16 -12.39 -0.27 5.13
CA GLU A 16 -12.54 0.95 4.34
C GLU A 16 -12.45 0.60 2.86
N ASP A 17 -12.94 1.48 2.01
CA ASP A 17 -12.85 1.26 0.58
C ASP A 17 -11.40 1.33 0.12
N PHE A 18 -11.05 0.48 -0.85
CA PHE A 18 -9.75 0.56 -1.50
C PHE A 18 -9.74 1.80 -2.40
N VAL A 19 -8.88 2.75 -2.08
CA VAL A 19 -8.73 3.99 -2.84
C VAL A 19 -7.36 3.99 -3.52
N PRO A 20 -7.30 3.77 -4.85
CA PRO A 20 -6.03 3.69 -5.58
C PRO A 20 -5.13 4.91 -5.38
N GLU A 21 -5.70 6.10 -5.29
CA GLU A 21 -4.95 7.34 -5.12
C GLU A 21 -4.15 7.37 -3.83
N LYS A 22 -4.65 6.76 -2.75
CA LYS A 22 -3.92 6.66 -1.48
C LYS A 22 -2.67 5.83 -1.63
N LEU A 23 -2.76 4.73 -2.38
CA LEU A 23 -1.61 3.86 -2.63
C LEU A 23 -0.59 4.57 -3.51
N ILE A 24 -1.04 5.26 -4.55
CA ILE A 24 -0.17 6.03 -5.44
C ILE A 24 0.62 7.06 -4.63
N VAL A 25 -0.05 7.83 -3.77
CA VAL A 25 0.61 8.84 -2.93
C VAL A 25 1.63 8.21 -2.00
N SER A 26 1.30 7.05 -1.41
CA SER A 26 2.22 6.33 -0.52
C SER A 26 3.50 5.93 -1.26
N ILE A 27 3.37 5.46 -2.49
CA ILE A 27 4.52 5.07 -3.31
C ILE A 27 5.34 6.29 -3.71
N LEU A 28 4.69 7.40 -4.05
CA LEU A 28 5.38 8.64 -4.42
C LEU A 28 6.28 9.15 -3.29
N LYS A 29 5.89 8.93 -2.04
CA LYS A 29 6.68 9.34 -0.87
C LYS A 29 8.03 8.64 -0.79
N THR A 30 8.21 7.51 -1.48
CA THR A 30 9.48 6.78 -1.50
C THR A 30 10.49 7.38 -2.46
N GLY A 31 10.06 8.33 -3.28
CA GLY A 31 10.88 8.92 -4.34
C GLY A 31 10.61 8.35 -5.72
N ALA A 32 9.71 7.36 -5.82
CA ALA A 32 9.34 6.79 -7.10
C ALA A 32 8.58 7.83 -7.95
N PRO A 33 8.84 7.87 -9.27
CA PRO A 33 8.11 8.79 -10.14
C PRO A 33 6.64 8.38 -10.30
N PRO A 34 5.75 9.33 -10.65
CA PRO A 34 4.31 9.03 -10.79
C PRO A 34 3.98 7.85 -11.69
N GLU A 35 4.68 7.69 -12.78
CA GLU A 35 4.44 6.58 -13.72
C GLU A 35 4.70 5.22 -13.09
N VAL A 36 5.73 5.11 -12.23
CA VAL A 36 6.04 3.88 -11.51
C VAL A 36 4.98 3.64 -10.44
N ALA A 37 4.59 4.68 -9.70
CA ALA A 37 3.55 4.58 -8.68
C ALA A 37 2.23 4.08 -9.28
N ARG A 38 1.84 4.60 -10.43
CA ARG A 38 0.63 4.19 -11.15
C ARG A 38 0.74 2.76 -11.65
N LYS A 39 1.89 2.40 -12.23
CA LYS A 39 2.13 1.06 -12.74
C LYS A 39 1.95 0.02 -11.64
N ILE A 40 2.58 0.23 -10.49
CA ILE A 40 2.49 -0.70 -9.36
C ILE A 40 1.04 -0.81 -8.89
N THR A 41 0.37 0.32 -8.72
CA THR A 41 -1.03 0.35 -8.28
C THR A 41 -1.93 -0.41 -9.23
N PHE A 42 -1.79 -0.20 -10.55
CA PHE A 42 -2.61 -0.88 -11.54
C PHE A 42 -2.32 -2.38 -11.62
N VAL A 43 -1.07 -2.79 -11.42
CA VAL A 43 -0.74 -4.23 -11.36
C VAL A 43 -1.45 -4.88 -10.18
N ILE A 44 -1.46 -4.22 -9.03
CA ILE A 44 -2.15 -4.73 -7.83
C ILE A 44 -3.65 -4.82 -8.08
N ILE A 45 -4.25 -3.78 -8.62
CA ILE A 45 -5.68 -3.76 -8.94
C ILE A 45 -6.02 -4.90 -9.89
N GLY A 46 -5.20 -5.09 -10.94
CA GLY A 46 -5.40 -6.17 -11.90
C GLY A 46 -5.40 -7.54 -11.25
N LYS A 47 -4.47 -7.78 -10.33
CA LYS A 47 -4.41 -9.05 -9.59
C LYS A 47 -5.64 -9.26 -8.71
N LEU A 48 -6.06 -8.22 -8.01
CA LEU A 48 -7.25 -8.30 -7.15
C LEU A 48 -8.50 -8.61 -7.95
N LEU A 49 -8.66 -7.97 -9.10
CA LEU A 49 -9.80 -8.20 -9.98
C LEU A 49 -9.78 -9.59 -10.62
N GLU A 50 -8.59 -10.04 -11.05
CA GLU A 50 -8.43 -11.35 -11.66
C GLU A 50 -8.79 -12.47 -10.68
N ASN A 51 -8.45 -12.29 -9.41
CA ASN A 51 -8.72 -13.26 -8.36
C ASN A 51 -10.08 -13.08 -7.70
N ASN A 52 -10.91 -12.16 -8.20
CA ASN A 52 -12.22 -11.84 -7.64
C ASN A 52 -12.13 -11.50 -6.14
N THR A 53 -11.07 -10.81 -5.76
CA THR A 53 -10.83 -10.44 -4.37
C THR A 53 -11.81 -9.35 -3.94
N GLU A 54 -12.55 -9.59 -2.87
CA GLU A 54 -13.49 -8.61 -2.31
C GLU A 54 -12.89 -7.86 -1.12
N LYS A 55 -11.98 -8.51 -0.42
CA LYS A 55 -11.32 -7.95 0.76
C LYS A 55 -9.83 -8.27 0.75
N ILE A 56 -9.02 -7.32 1.17
CA ILE A 56 -7.58 -7.54 1.35
C ILE A 56 -7.16 -6.80 2.62
N SER A 57 -6.29 -7.44 3.42
CA SER A 57 -5.78 -6.77 4.61
C SER A 57 -4.74 -5.73 4.23
N THR A 58 -4.60 -4.71 5.07
CA THR A 58 -3.55 -3.69 4.89
C THR A 58 -2.17 -4.36 4.79
N LYS A 59 -1.95 -5.37 5.63
CA LYS A 59 -0.69 -6.12 5.66
C LYS A 59 -0.39 -6.78 4.32
N GLU A 60 -1.36 -7.46 3.72
CA GLU A 60 -1.19 -8.10 2.42
C GLU A 60 -1.01 -7.09 1.30
N LEU A 61 -1.78 -6.00 1.33
CA LEU A 61 -1.67 -4.94 0.34
C LEU A 61 -0.27 -4.32 0.36
N MET A 62 0.26 -4.07 1.55
CA MET A 62 1.61 -3.52 1.70
C MET A 62 2.66 -4.51 1.23
N LYS A 63 2.49 -5.80 1.55
CA LYS A 63 3.42 -6.84 1.13
C LYS A 63 3.51 -6.91 -0.40
N GLU A 64 2.38 -6.92 -1.08
CA GLU A 64 2.34 -6.93 -2.54
C GLU A 64 2.99 -5.68 -3.14
N THR A 65 2.69 -4.53 -2.55
CA THR A 65 3.27 -3.25 -2.98
C THR A 65 4.79 -3.26 -2.85
N LEU A 66 5.30 -3.75 -1.71
CA LEU A 66 6.73 -3.77 -1.44
C LEU A 66 7.50 -4.73 -2.37
N ILE A 67 6.89 -5.86 -2.71
CA ILE A 67 7.50 -6.81 -3.66
C ILE A 67 7.69 -6.13 -5.02
N LEU A 68 6.68 -5.44 -5.51
CA LEU A 68 6.73 -4.75 -6.79
C LEU A 68 7.69 -3.57 -6.76
N LEU A 69 7.68 -2.81 -5.67
CA LEU A 69 8.55 -1.65 -5.50
C LEU A 69 10.02 -2.05 -5.49
N LYS A 70 10.34 -3.15 -4.81
CA LYS A 70 11.71 -3.68 -4.75
C LYS A 70 12.20 -4.12 -6.13
N LYS A 71 11.32 -4.69 -6.95
CA LYS A 71 11.64 -5.09 -8.33
C LYS A 71 11.96 -3.87 -9.20
N GLU A 72 11.30 -2.75 -8.95
CA GLU A 72 11.54 -1.54 -9.72
C GLU A 72 12.85 -0.85 -9.29
N LYS A 73 13.03 -0.64 -7.97
CA LYS A 73 14.26 -0.05 -7.45
C LYS A 73 14.35 -0.29 -5.95
N GLU A 74 15.43 -0.92 -5.51
CA GLU A 74 15.62 -1.26 -4.11
C GLU A 74 15.68 -0.03 -3.20
N GLU A 75 16.19 1.09 -3.69
CA GLU A 75 16.21 2.35 -2.94
C GLU A 75 14.82 2.78 -2.48
N TRP A 76 13.83 2.68 -3.36
CA TRP A 76 12.45 3.05 -3.03
C TRP A 76 11.85 2.10 -2.00
N TYR A 77 12.15 0.81 -2.12
CA TYR A 77 11.76 -0.19 -1.14
C TYR A 77 12.33 0.16 0.25
N ASN A 78 13.63 0.48 0.31
CA ASN A 78 14.29 0.85 1.56
C ASN A 78 13.68 2.12 2.15
N ASN A 79 13.37 3.11 1.33
CA ASN A 79 12.74 4.34 1.77
C ASN A 79 11.37 4.08 2.40
N TRP A 80 10.58 3.18 1.81
CA TRP A 80 9.29 2.80 2.37
C TRP A 80 9.46 2.17 3.75
N ILE A 81 10.39 1.23 3.88
CA ILE A 81 10.63 0.54 5.15
C ILE A 81 11.02 1.53 6.25
N ILE A 82 11.92 2.46 5.94
CA ILE A 82 12.36 3.48 6.90
C ILE A 82 11.17 4.35 7.34
N PHE A 83 10.36 4.80 6.39
CA PHE A 83 9.19 5.62 6.66
C PHE A 83 8.17 4.88 7.51
N ASP A 84 7.86 3.64 7.15
CA ASP A 84 6.90 2.80 7.86
C ASP A 84 7.33 2.55 9.31
N ARG A 85 8.61 2.25 9.53
CA ARG A 85 9.16 2.08 10.88
C ARG A 85 9.06 3.34 11.72
N ALA A 86 9.33 4.49 11.12
CA ALA A 86 9.24 5.77 11.83
C ALA A 86 7.81 6.04 12.28
N VAL A 87 6.82 5.78 11.41
CA VAL A 87 5.40 5.96 11.73
C VAL A 87 4.96 5.00 12.82
N LYS A 88 5.31 3.73 12.72
CA LYS A 88 4.96 2.70 13.72
C LYS A 88 5.58 3.02 15.07
N ARG A 89 6.82 3.47 15.08
CA ARG A 89 7.53 3.84 16.31
C ARG A 89 6.82 4.98 17.02
N ARG A 90 6.35 6.00 16.29
CA ARG A 90 5.60 7.10 16.85
C ARG A 90 4.28 6.64 17.47
N SER A 91 3.60 5.74 16.78
CA SER A 91 2.34 5.18 17.28
C SER A 91 2.55 4.39 18.56
N SER A 92 3.62 3.58 18.63
CA SER A 92 3.96 2.81 19.83
C SER A 92 4.27 3.71 21.01
N GLU A 93 5.00 4.80 20.79
CA GLU A 93 5.32 5.77 21.83
C GLU A 93 4.06 6.44 22.38
N LYS A 94 3.09 6.75 21.51
CA LYS A 94 1.80 7.30 21.92
C LYS A 94 1.00 6.32 22.76
N GLU A 95 1.02 5.05 22.42
CA GLU A 95 0.31 4.03 23.15
C GLU A 95 0.91 3.78 24.54
N LEU A 96 2.21 3.96 24.67
CA LEU A 96 2.93 3.76 25.92
C LEU A 96 2.89 4.99 26.83
N SER A 97 2.55 6.13 26.29
CA SER A 97 2.44 7.36 27.05
C SER A 97 1.00 7.64 27.48
#